data_29f1848888013c6abdd2ee6393ebe563
#
_entry.id   29f1848888013c6abdd2ee6393ebe563
#
_cell.length_a   1.000
_cell.length_b   1.000
_cell.length_c   1.000
_cell.angle_alpha   90.00
_cell.angle_beta   90.00
_cell.angle_gamma   90.00
#
_symmetry.space_group_name_H-M   'P 1'
#
loop_
_entity.id
_entity.type
_entity.pdbx_description
1 polymer ?
#
loop_
_entity_poly.entity_id
_entity_poly.type
_entity_poly.pdbx_seq_one_letter_code
_entity_poly.pdbx_strand_id
1 'polypeptide(L)'
;MAKRTVRIPLYKDQPNRFVRLLQKVSEHHEELGASSPLNDPSIVDMADFKQKLEEAVLLRTEAEELRALAKSKLAQADVILGIKRGQNIHTHGTLYNMLDIVKQFLKARFNGIEKQLLLFGFHVVIDTAKGIGRKRKKEKGK
;
A
#
# COMPACT_ATOMS: atom_id res chain seq x y z
N MET A 1 11.68 33.25 40.31
CA MET A 1 12.31 32.34 39.32
C MET A 1 11.22 31.56 38.56
N ALA A 2 11.21 31.68 37.25
CA ALA A 2 10.27 30.87 36.44
C ALA A 2 10.62 29.36 36.59
N LYS A 3 9.64 28.54 36.95
CA LYS A 3 9.82 27.08 36.99
C LYS A 3 10.08 26.60 35.56
N ARG A 4 11.23 25.98 35.33
CA ARG A 4 11.54 25.30 34.07
C ARG A 4 10.63 24.13 33.92
N THR A 5 9.70 24.19 32.98
CA THR A 5 8.87 23.04 32.62
C THR A 5 9.65 22.14 31.72
N VAL A 6 9.99 20.94 32.20
CA VAL A 6 10.65 19.91 31.38
C VAL A 6 9.56 19.07 30.73
N ARG A 7 9.53 19.06 29.40
CA ARG A 7 8.65 18.20 28.63
C ARG A 7 9.43 17.03 28.07
N ILE A 8 8.96 15.82 28.36
CA ILE A 8 9.58 14.58 27.86
C ILE A 8 8.63 13.94 26.85
N PRO A 9 8.93 14.00 25.53
CA PRO A 9 8.09 13.38 24.53
C PRO A 9 8.25 11.85 24.52
N LEU A 10 7.15 11.13 24.36
CA LEU A 10 7.15 9.65 24.27
C LEU A 10 7.00 9.14 22.82
N TYR A 11 6.78 10.02 21.86
CA TYR A 11 6.68 9.71 20.42
C TYR A 11 5.55 8.74 20.05
N LYS A 12 4.40 8.80 20.75
CA LYS A 12 3.24 7.92 20.51
C LYS A 12 2.82 7.90 19.03
N ASP A 13 2.87 9.03 18.34
CA ASP A 13 2.47 9.16 16.94
C ASP A 13 3.58 8.77 15.93
N GLN A 14 4.74 8.38 16.43
CA GLN A 14 5.90 7.96 15.63
C GLN A 14 6.36 6.57 16.09
N PRO A 15 5.73 5.49 15.59
CA PRO A 15 5.95 4.14 16.11
C PRO A 15 7.40 3.70 16.12
N ASN A 16 8.18 4.04 15.11
CA ASN A 16 9.60 3.66 15.05
C ASN A 16 10.43 4.34 16.15
N ARG A 17 10.18 5.60 16.41
CA ARG A 17 10.82 6.34 17.51
C ARG A 17 10.39 5.83 18.87
N PHE A 18 9.10 5.52 19.01
CA PHE A 18 8.55 4.95 20.23
C PHE A 18 9.20 3.62 20.57
N VAL A 19 9.29 2.70 19.60
CA VAL A 19 9.95 1.41 19.78
C VAL A 19 11.42 1.57 20.13
N ARG A 20 12.14 2.48 19.48
CA ARG A 20 13.55 2.77 19.81
C ARG A 20 13.73 3.28 21.23
N LEU A 21 12.81 4.14 21.68
CA LEU A 21 12.82 4.64 23.06
C LEU A 21 12.62 3.50 24.05
N LEU A 22 11.66 2.61 23.81
CA LEU A 22 11.40 1.44 24.63
C LEU A 22 12.63 0.50 24.68
N GLN A 23 13.27 0.28 23.54
CA GLN A 23 14.50 -0.53 23.45
C GLN A 23 15.65 0.09 24.26
N LYS A 24 15.86 1.40 24.17
CA LYS A 24 16.89 2.09 24.95
C LYS A 24 16.65 2.02 26.44
N VAL A 25 15.40 2.16 26.86
CA VAL A 25 15.03 2.01 28.29
C VAL A 25 15.36 0.61 28.78
N SER A 26 15.00 -0.42 28.03
CA SER A 26 15.28 -1.81 28.35
C SER A 26 16.80 -2.11 28.39
N GLU A 27 17.52 -1.66 27.38
CA GLU A 27 18.98 -1.85 27.27
C GLU A 27 19.72 -1.19 28.44
N HIS A 28 19.42 0.06 28.74
CA HIS A 28 20.07 0.78 29.83
C HIS A 28 19.72 0.19 31.20
N HIS A 29 18.48 -0.28 31.37
CA HIS A 29 18.10 -1.01 32.57
C HIS A 29 18.94 -2.28 32.75
N GLU A 30 19.18 -3.05 31.69
CA GLU A 30 20.01 -4.25 31.72
C GLU A 30 21.49 -3.92 31.98
N GLU A 31 22.01 -2.84 31.40
CA GLU A 31 23.38 -2.36 31.66
C GLU A 31 23.60 -1.98 33.12
N LEU A 32 22.63 -1.33 33.74
CA LEU A 32 22.69 -0.96 35.16
C LEU A 32 22.54 -2.16 36.10
N GLY A 33 21.85 -3.22 35.67
CA GLY A 33 21.64 -4.42 36.46
C GLY A 33 20.99 -4.13 37.81
N ALA A 34 21.66 -4.53 38.90
CA ALA A 34 21.17 -4.30 40.26
C ALA A 34 21.10 -2.82 40.65
N SER A 35 21.83 -1.95 39.97
CA SER A 35 21.83 -0.49 40.23
C SER A 35 20.67 0.25 39.53
N SER A 36 19.87 -0.43 38.72
CA SER A 36 18.78 0.21 38.01
C SER A 36 17.69 0.71 38.95
N PRO A 37 17.24 1.97 38.81
CA PRO A 37 16.12 2.47 39.58
C PRO A 37 14.78 1.82 39.21
N LEU A 38 14.73 1.10 38.07
CA LEU A 38 13.54 0.41 37.57
C LEU A 38 13.36 -1.02 38.16
N ASN A 39 14.25 -1.45 39.05
CA ASN A 39 14.14 -2.74 39.73
C ASN A 39 12.98 -2.79 40.76
N ASP A 40 12.40 -1.66 41.09
CA ASP A 40 11.28 -1.59 42.02
C ASP A 40 9.98 -2.05 41.30
N PRO A 41 9.40 -3.21 41.69
CA PRO A 41 8.20 -3.75 41.04
C PRO A 41 6.94 -2.91 41.33
N SER A 42 6.99 -2.00 42.30
CA SER A 42 5.88 -1.08 42.56
C SER A 42 5.76 0.02 41.50
N ILE A 43 6.84 0.27 40.71
CA ILE A 43 6.87 1.26 39.64
C ILE A 43 6.44 0.61 38.32
N VAL A 44 7.14 -0.46 37.93
CA VAL A 44 6.91 -1.20 36.70
C VAL A 44 7.55 -2.59 36.80
N ASP A 45 6.89 -3.59 36.22
CA ASP A 45 7.48 -4.92 36.04
C ASP A 45 8.33 -4.93 34.78
N MET A 46 9.65 -4.85 34.94
CA MET A 46 10.57 -4.80 33.82
C MET A 46 10.68 -6.14 33.08
N ALA A 47 10.39 -7.26 33.71
CA ALA A 47 10.31 -8.55 33.01
C ALA A 47 9.11 -8.59 32.05
N ASP A 48 7.95 -8.14 32.49
CA ASP A 48 6.77 -7.99 31.63
C ASP A 48 6.98 -6.94 30.53
N PHE A 49 7.60 -5.82 30.86
CA PHE A 49 7.97 -4.77 29.89
C PHE A 49 8.83 -5.33 28.74
N LYS A 50 9.87 -6.07 29.10
CA LYS A 50 10.77 -6.68 28.10
C LYS A 50 10.06 -7.70 27.24
N GLN A 51 9.24 -8.56 27.83
CA GLN A 51 8.48 -9.58 27.12
C GLN A 51 7.50 -8.95 26.12
N LYS A 52 6.75 -7.94 26.52
CA LYS A 52 5.81 -7.23 25.66
C LYS A 52 6.53 -6.47 24.54
N LEU A 53 7.69 -5.90 24.83
CA LEU A 53 8.52 -5.22 23.83
C LEU A 53 9.01 -6.20 22.77
N GLU A 54 9.55 -7.34 23.17
CA GLU A 54 10.01 -8.39 22.24
C GLU A 54 8.87 -8.92 21.38
N GLU A 55 7.71 -9.17 21.96
CA GLU A 55 6.50 -9.59 21.24
C GLU A 55 6.05 -8.53 20.23
N ALA A 56 6.00 -7.27 20.63
CA ALA A 56 5.61 -6.17 19.75
C ALA A 56 6.59 -5.99 18.58
N VAL A 57 7.89 -6.09 18.83
CA VAL A 57 8.92 -6.01 17.78
C VAL A 57 8.81 -7.18 16.81
N LEU A 58 8.60 -8.39 17.31
CA LEU A 58 8.41 -9.58 16.49
C LEU A 58 7.19 -9.44 15.57
N LEU A 59 6.04 -9.04 16.11
CA LEU A 59 4.81 -8.83 15.34
C LEU A 59 4.99 -7.75 14.26
N ARG A 60 5.70 -6.69 14.56
CA ARG A 60 6.00 -5.64 13.57
C ARG A 60 6.89 -6.16 12.44
N THR A 61 7.90 -6.93 12.76
CA THR A 61 8.80 -7.55 11.77
C THR A 61 8.04 -8.51 10.86
N GLU A 62 7.21 -9.38 11.42
CA GLU A 62 6.35 -10.29 10.67
C GLU A 62 5.39 -9.53 9.75
N ALA A 63 4.79 -8.45 10.24
CA ALA A 63 3.90 -7.62 9.43
C ALA A 63 4.62 -6.94 8.25
N GLU A 64 5.85 -6.49 8.45
CA GLU A 64 6.69 -5.91 7.38
C GLU A 64 7.07 -6.96 6.32
N GLU A 65 7.43 -8.16 6.76
CA GLU A 65 7.71 -9.28 5.85
C GLU A 65 6.49 -9.67 5.03
N LEU A 66 5.31 -9.75 5.64
CA LEU A 66 4.05 -10.03 4.94
C LEU A 66 3.69 -8.92 3.95
N ARG A 67 3.93 -7.67 4.29
CA ARG A 67 3.73 -6.54 3.36
C ARG A 67 4.66 -6.63 2.16
N ALA A 68 5.93 -6.93 2.38
CA ALA A 68 6.90 -7.10 1.32
C ALA A 68 6.52 -8.27 0.39
N LEU A 69 6.09 -9.39 0.98
CA LEU A 69 5.61 -10.56 0.23
C LEU A 69 4.35 -10.24 -0.58
N ALA A 70 3.37 -9.55 0.01
CA ALA A 70 2.15 -9.14 -0.67
C ALA A 70 2.46 -8.19 -1.84
N LYS A 71 3.36 -7.23 -1.65
CA LYS A 71 3.81 -6.31 -2.68
C LYS A 71 4.49 -7.03 -3.84
N SER A 72 5.34 -8.02 -3.54
CA SER A 72 6.00 -8.86 -4.55
C SER A 72 4.99 -9.67 -5.35
N LYS A 73 4.03 -10.31 -4.69
CA LYS A 73 2.97 -11.08 -5.36
C LYS A 73 2.09 -10.22 -6.24
N LEU A 74 1.72 -9.03 -5.79
CA LEU A 74 0.96 -8.07 -6.59
C LEU A 74 1.74 -7.64 -7.83
N ALA A 75 3.05 -7.36 -7.68
CA ALA A 75 3.90 -7.03 -8.82
C ALA A 75 3.98 -8.18 -9.84
N GLN A 76 4.08 -9.42 -9.38
CA GLN A 76 4.04 -10.60 -10.25
C GLN A 76 2.71 -10.73 -10.98
N ALA A 77 1.60 -10.53 -10.28
CA ALA A 77 0.26 -10.53 -10.89
C ALA A 77 0.12 -9.43 -11.94
N ASP A 78 0.61 -8.24 -11.66
CA ASP A 78 0.54 -7.11 -12.60
C ASP A 78 1.34 -7.37 -13.89
N VAL A 79 2.46 -8.09 -13.80
CA VAL A 79 3.23 -8.51 -14.99
C VAL A 79 2.42 -9.49 -15.85
N ILE A 80 1.77 -10.47 -15.23
CA ILE A 80 0.92 -11.45 -15.95
C ILE A 80 -0.30 -10.76 -16.56
N LEU A 81 -0.90 -9.82 -15.84
CA LEU A 81 -2.01 -9.02 -16.32
C LEU A 81 -1.60 -8.08 -17.47
N GLY A 82 -0.34 -7.69 -17.54
CA GLY A 82 0.17 -6.75 -18.54
C GLY A 82 -0.11 -5.29 -18.19
N ILE A 83 -0.36 -4.98 -16.92
CA ILE A 83 -0.69 -3.62 -16.44
C ILE A 83 0.41 -3.01 -15.59
N LYS A 84 1.56 -3.67 -15.46
CA LYS A 84 2.69 -3.13 -14.74
C LYS A 84 3.13 -1.79 -15.34
N ARG A 85 3.32 -0.78 -14.51
CA ARG A 85 3.76 0.55 -14.95
C ARG A 85 5.07 0.46 -15.73
N GLY A 86 5.09 1.04 -16.92
CA GLY A 86 6.24 0.99 -17.85
C GLY A 86 6.31 -0.27 -18.70
N GLN A 87 5.42 -1.24 -18.51
CA GLN A 87 5.33 -2.43 -19.34
C GLN A 87 4.70 -2.08 -20.69
N ASN A 88 5.26 -2.67 -21.78
CA ASN A 88 4.66 -2.54 -23.10
C ASN A 88 3.31 -3.26 -23.14
N ILE A 89 2.24 -2.53 -23.44
CA ILE A 89 0.87 -3.07 -23.56
C ILE A 89 0.72 -4.13 -24.67
N HIS A 90 1.64 -4.13 -25.65
CA HIS A 90 1.65 -5.11 -26.74
C HIS A 90 2.49 -6.35 -26.45
N THR A 91 2.99 -6.51 -25.22
CA THR A 91 3.77 -7.67 -24.85
C THR A 91 2.94 -8.95 -24.98
N HIS A 92 3.40 -9.84 -25.85
CA HIS A 92 2.75 -11.12 -26.08
C HIS A 92 2.68 -11.97 -24.80
N GLY A 93 1.60 -12.71 -24.64
CA GLY A 93 1.39 -13.61 -23.51
C GLY A 93 0.82 -12.94 -22.26
N THR A 94 0.66 -11.62 -22.26
CA THR A 94 -0.04 -10.93 -21.15
C THR A 94 -1.55 -11.01 -21.32
N LEU A 95 -2.29 -11.00 -20.22
CA LEU A 95 -3.75 -11.01 -20.27
C LEU A 95 -4.32 -9.75 -20.93
N TYR A 96 -3.66 -8.60 -20.74
CA TYR A 96 -4.05 -7.36 -21.43
C TYR A 96 -3.98 -7.53 -22.97
N ASN A 97 -2.87 -8.09 -23.47
CA ASN A 97 -2.71 -8.33 -24.90
C ASN A 97 -3.75 -9.35 -25.42
N MET A 98 -3.97 -10.45 -24.68
CA MET A 98 -4.99 -11.42 -25.01
C MET A 98 -6.39 -10.81 -25.03
N LEU A 99 -6.71 -9.97 -24.05
CA LEU A 99 -8.00 -9.28 -24.00
C LEU A 99 -8.18 -8.33 -25.18
N ASP A 100 -7.14 -7.62 -25.58
CA ASP A 100 -7.19 -6.73 -26.74
C ASP A 100 -7.45 -7.52 -28.05
N ILE A 101 -6.82 -8.68 -28.20
CA ILE A 101 -7.06 -9.59 -29.34
C ILE A 101 -8.51 -10.09 -29.31
N VAL A 102 -9.02 -10.51 -28.17
CA VAL A 102 -10.41 -10.96 -27.98
C VAL A 102 -11.38 -9.83 -28.35
N LYS A 103 -11.13 -8.62 -27.86
CA LYS A 103 -11.94 -7.43 -28.17
C LYS A 103 -11.99 -7.18 -29.65
N GLN A 104 -10.86 -7.18 -30.35
CA GLN A 104 -10.80 -6.95 -31.79
C GLN A 104 -11.51 -8.05 -32.59
N PHE A 105 -11.34 -9.30 -32.20
CA PHE A 105 -12.03 -10.43 -32.81
C PHE A 105 -13.55 -10.33 -32.68
N LEU A 106 -14.05 -10.07 -31.48
CA LEU A 106 -15.46 -9.94 -31.21
C LEU A 106 -16.07 -8.72 -31.93
N LYS A 107 -15.34 -7.62 -31.96
CA LYS A 107 -15.77 -6.41 -32.69
C LYS A 107 -15.93 -6.68 -34.20
N ALA A 108 -15.01 -7.43 -34.79
CA ALA A 108 -15.08 -7.80 -36.19
C ALA A 108 -16.23 -8.79 -36.48
N ARG A 109 -16.42 -9.78 -35.58
CA ARG A 109 -17.44 -10.83 -35.77
C ARG A 109 -18.85 -10.29 -35.52
N PHE A 110 -19.04 -9.43 -34.53
CA PHE A 110 -20.34 -8.88 -34.12
C PHE A 110 -20.49 -7.41 -34.49
N ASN A 111 -19.95 -7.02 -35.62
CA ASN A 111 -20.05 -5.64 -36.09
C ASN A 111 -21.52 -5.19 -36.16
N GLY A 112 -21.86 -4.14 -35.42
CA GLY A 112 -23.21 -3.64 -35.29
C GLY A 112 -24.09 -4.33 -34.25
N ILE A 113 -23.60 -5.37 -33.55
CA ILE A 113 -24.33 -6.08 -32.51
C ILE A 113 -23.67 -5.79 -31.14
N GLU A 114 -23.84 -4.58 -30.65
CA GLU A 114 -23.29 -4.12 -29.36
C GLU A 114 -23.70 -4.97 -28.16
N LYS A 115 -24.94 -5.50 -28.21
CA LYS A 115 -25.49 -6.35 -27.16
C LYS A 115 -24.65 -7.57 -26.88
N GLN A 116 -24.03 -8.19 -27.89
CA GLN A 116 -23.15 -9.34 -27.72
C GLN A 116 -21.85 -8.95 -27.04
N LEU A 117 -21.29 -7.80 -27.35
CA LEU A 117 -20.09 -7.29 -26.67
C LEU A 117 -20.36 -6.99 -25.18
N LEU A 118 -21.54 -6.46 -24.86
CA LEU A 118 -21.97 -6.22 -23.48
C LEU A 118 -22.11 -7.52 -22.67
N LEU A 119 -22.57 -8.61 -23.29
CA LEU A 119 -22.67 -9.93 -22.65
C LEU A 119 -21.29 -10.48 -22.25
N PHE A 120 -20.23 -10.17 -22.99
CA PHE A 120 -18.87 -10.50 -22.62
C PHE A 120 -18.24 -9.53 -21.58
N GLY A 121 -19.02 -8.52 -21.14
CA GLY A 121 -18.59 -7.55 -20.15
C GLY A 121 -17.92 -6.29 -20.71
N PHE A 122 -17.80 -6.17 -22.03
CA PHE A 122 -17.23 -4.96 -22.63
C PHE A 122 -18.22 -3.79 -22.58
N HIS A 123 -17.73 -2.64 -22.15
CA HIS A 123 -18.48 -1.39 -22.23
C HIS A 123 -18.24 -0.76 -23.60
N VAL A 124 -19.32 -0.52 -24.34
CA VAL A 124 -19.26 0.06 -25.68
C VAL A 124 -19.52 1.56 -25.58
N VAL A 125 -18.52 2.36 -25.96
CA VAL A 125 -18.63 3.81 -26.04
C VAL A 125 -18.84 4.20 -27.51
N ILE A 126 -19.95 4.88 -27.80
CA ILE A 126 -20.25 5.37 -29.15
C ILE A 126 -19.96 6.86 -29.17
N ASP A 127 -18.95 7.26 -29.95
CA ASP A 127 -18.68 8.66 -30.26
C ASP A 127 -19.71 9.15 -31.29
N THR A 128 -20.76 9.79 -30.82
CA THR A 128 -21.76 10.34 -31.69
C THR A 128 -21.30 11.65 -32.34
N ALA A 129 -21.76 11.92 -33.56
CA ALA A 129 -21.50 13.17 -34.30
C ALA A 129 -21.88 14.43 -33.47
N LYS A 130 -22.84 14.31 -32.55
CA LYS A 130 -23.23 15.39 -31.62
C LYS A 130 -22.12 15.75 -30.62
N GLY A 131 -21.31 14.79 -30.18
CA GLY A 131 -20.15 15.03 -29.31
C GLY A 131 -19.06 15.80 -30.03
N ILE A 132 -18.79 15.46 -31.28
CA ILE A 132 -17.80 16.15 -32.13
C ILE A 132 -18.24 17.60 -32.44
N GLY A 133 -19.50 17.82 -32.74
CA GLY A 133 -20.06 19.15 -32.98
C GLY A 133 -19.99 20.07 -31.77
N ARG A 134 -20.18 19.55 -30.54
CA ARG A 134 -20.02 20.32 -29.30
C ARG A 134 -18.57 20.71 -29.02
N LYS A 135 -17.61 19.85 -29.29
CA LYS A 135 -16.18 20.18 -29.17
C LYS A 135 -15.77 21.30 -30.14
N ARG A 136 -16.21 21.24 -31.39
CA ARG A 136 -15.94 22.28 -32.40
C ARG A 136 -16.55 23.65 -32.05
N LYS A 137 -17.77 23.68 -31.47
CA LYS A 137 -18.41 24.92 -30.99
C LYS A 137 -17.62 25.54 -29.81
N LYS A 138 -17.05 24.75 -28.91
CA LYS A 138 -16.21 25.25 -27.83
C LYS A 138 -14.90 25.86 -28.32
N GLU A 139 -14.28 25.26 -29.32
CA GLU A 139 -13.06 25.78 -29.94
C GLU A 139 -13.30 27.08 -30.73
N LYS A 140 -14.47 27.22 -31.36
CA LYS A 140 -14.87 28.46 -32.09
C LYS A 140 -15.33 29.58 -31.18
N GLY A 141 -15.67 29.29 -29.91
CA GLY A 141 -16.12 30.29 -28.95
C GLY A 141 -15.01 30.98 -28.15
N LYS A 142 -13.79 30.71 -28.53
CA LYS A 142 -12.62 31.41 -28.02
C LYS A 142 -12.28 32.52 -29.01
#